data_b703dd373050e8648ea8bc208980a36d
#
_entry.id   b703dd373050e8648ea8bc208980a36d
#
_cell.length_a   1.000
_cell.length_b   1.000
_cell.length_c   1.000
_cell.angle_alpha   90.00
_cell.angle_beta   90.00
_cell.angle_gamma   90.00
#
_symmetry.space_group_name_H-M   'P 1'
#
loop_
_entity.id
_entity.type
_entity.pdbx_description
1 polymer ?
#
loop_
_entity_poly.entity_id
_entity_poly.type
_entity_poly.pdbx_seq_one_letter_code
_entity_poly.pdbx_strand_id
1 'polypeptide(L)'
;MKKVLCALGLMFTAVSSALATTYPLTIENCGYQETFTRPPERVVALGQNTVEILLLLGLQKQVVASAFWPTSVLPQLAEQNAKIKTLTVEIPSLESVLAQNPDFVPAQLPLLLGPESKVARREDLATVGVNSYVSPGMCATKKATGDMYGSRQKLWDMTWLYQEIGRAS
;
A
#
# COMPACT_ATOMS: atom_id res chain seq x y z
N MET A 1 -32.29 16.75 59.31
CA MET A 1 -32.61 15.86 58.16
C MET A 1 -32.00 16.48 56.89
N LYS A 2 -30.82 16.03 56.49
CA LYS A 2 -30.09 16.54 55.30
C LYS A 2 -30.34 15.55 54.14
N LYS A 3 -31.00 16.04 53.09
CA LYS A 3 -31.23 15.25 51.85
C LYS A 3 -29.96 15.34 50.98
N VAL A 4 -29.31 14.20 50.79
CA VAL A 4 -28.20 14.04 49.83
C VAL A 4 -28.82 13.70 48.47
N LEU A 5 -28.74 14.61 47.50
CA LEU A 5 -29.06 14.32 46.08
C LEU A 5 -27.82 13.69 45.47
N CYS A 6 -27.91 12.39 45.12
CA CYS A 6 -26.97 11.72 44.21
C CYS A 6 -27.30 12.10 42.78
N ALA A 7 -26.48 12.94 42.16
CA ALA A 7 -26.54 13.19 40.71
C ALA A 7 -25.81 12.07 40.01
N LEU A 8 -26.57 11.17 39.33
CA LEU A 8 -26.05 10.16 38.44
C LEU A 8 -25.66 10.84 37.11
N GLY A 9 -24.34 11.08 36.92
CA GLY A 9 -23.82 11.55 35.65
C GLY A 9 -23.82 10.43 34.63
N LEU A 10 -24.70 10.48 33.62
CA LEU A 10 -24.61 9.62 32.42
C LEU A 10 -23.36 10.04 31.64
N MET A 11 -22.30 9.22 31.70
CA MET A 11 -21.18 9.31 30.75
C MET A 11 -21.66 8.78 29.37
N PHE A 12 -21.90 9.69 28.45
CA PHE A 12 -22.13 9.38 27.05
C PHE A 12 -20.78 9.00 26.43
N THR A 13 -20.48 7.72 26.32
CA THR A 13 -19.36 7.23 25.51
C THR A 13 -19.73 7.38 24.03
N ALA A 14 -19.17 8.40 23.37
CA ALA A 14 -19.25 8.52 21.91
C ALA A 14 -18.45 7.36 21.31
N VAL A 15 -19.16 6.34 20.84
CA VAL A 15 -18.58 5.27 20.01
C VAL A 15 -18.30 5.88 18.65
N SER A 16 -17.04 6.24 18.41
CA SER A 16 -16.57 6.62 17.07
C SER A 16 -16.65 5.36 16.19
N SER A 17 -17.70 5.27 15.36
CA SER A 17 -17.79 4.25 14.32
C SER A 17 -16.67 4.51 13.32
N ALA A 18 -15.60 3.73 13.37
CA ALA A 18 -14.65 3.67 12.28
C ALA A 18 -15.42 3.21 11.04
N LEU A 19 -15.51 4.05 10.01
CA LEU A 19 -16.11 3.67 8.73
C LEU A 19 -15.20 2.59 8.12
N ALA A 20 -15.65 1.34 8.15
CA ALA A 20 -14.96 0.26 7.47
C ALA A 20 -15.03 0.47 5.95
N THR A 21 -13.94 0.17 5.26
CA THR A 21 -13.91 0.22 3.79
C THR A 21 -14.93 -0.77 3.23
N THR A 22 -15.74 -0.32 2.26
CA THR A 22 -16.72 -1.17 1.59
C THR A 22 -16.12 -1.81 0.36
N TYR A 23 -16.23 -3.13 0.24
CA TYR A 23 -15.80 -3.89 -0.94
C TYR A 23 -17.00 -4.28 -1.81
N PRO A 24 -16.85 -4.41 -3.14
CA PRO A 24 -15.62 -4.16 -3.90
C PRO A 24 -15.21 -2.68 -3.92
N LEU A 25 -13.91 -2.42 -3.79
CA LEU A 25 -13.29 -1.11 -3.90
C LEU A 25 -12.61 -0.97 -5.26
N THR A 26 -13.08 -0.08 -6.10
CA THR A 26 -12.43 0.23 -7.39
C THR A 26 -11.67 1.55 -7.29
N ILE A 27 -10.42 1.52 -7.69
CA ILE A 27 -9.54 2.70 -7.73
C ILE A 27 -8.98 2.90 -9.13
N GLU A 28 -8.72 4.15 -9.50
CA GLU A 28 -7.97 4.50 -10.69
C GLU A 28 -6.52 4.82 -10.30
N ASN A 29 -5.57 4.19 -11.00
CA ASN A 29 -4.16 4.39 -10.73
C ASN A 29 -3.34 4.36 -12.03
N CYS A 30 -2.74 5.50 -12.40
CA CYS A 30 -1.94 5.65 -13.61
C CYS A 30 -2.68 5.29 -14.90
N GLY A 31 -3.98 5.60 -14.97
CA GLY A 31 -4.82 5.26 -16.14
C GLY A 31 -5.28 3.80 -16.17
N TYR A 32 -5.09 3.06 -15.07
CA TYR A 32 -5.52 1.70 -14.88
C TYR A 32 -6.58 1.60 -13.80
N GLN A 33 -7.63 0.81 -14.01
CA GLN A 33 -8.64 0.55 -12.98
C GLN A 33 -8.36 -0.78 -12.31
N GLU A 34 -8.24 -0.74 -10.98
CA GLU A 34 -8.06 -1.91 -10.14
C GLU A 34 -9.27 -2.08 -9.23
N THR A 35 -9.78 -3.28 -9.13
CA THR A 35 -10.89 -3.61 -8.23
C THR A 35 -10.44 -4.61 -7.18
N PHE A 36 -10.46 -4.17 -5.93
CA PHE A 36 -10.22 -5.01 -4.78
C PHE A 36 -11.55 -5.59 -4.29
N THR A 37 -11.66 -6.89 -4.23
CA THR A 37 -12.86 -7.58 -3.72
C THR A 37 -12.81 -7.81 -2.21
N ARG A 38 -11.62 -7.68 -1.62
CA ARG A 38 -11.31 -7.80 -0.19
C ARG A 38 -10.01 -7.05 0.12
N PRO A 39 -9.68 -6.83 1.40
CA PRO A 39 -8.37 -6.30 1.78
C PRO A 39 -7.25 -7.21 1.30
N PRO A 40 -6.13 -6.66 0.78
CA PRO A 40 -4.92 -7.44 0.51
C PRO A 40 -4.33 -8.04 1.79
N GLU A 41 -3.99 -9.32 1.73
CA GLU A 41 -3.40 -10.07 2.84
C GLU A 41 -1.96 -10.48 2.56
N ARG A 42 -1.56 -10.53 1.28
CA ARG A 42 -0.26 -11.01 0.84
C ARG A 42 0.38 -10.03 -0.14
N VAL A 43 1.11 -9.07 0.42
CA VAL A 43 1.72 -7.98 -0.34
C VAL A 43 3.18 -8.31 -0.67
N VAL A 44 3.54 -8.25 -1.95
CA VAL A 44 4.95 -8.18 -2.37
C VAL A 44 5.25 -6.74 -2.81
N ALA A 45 5.99 -6.01 -1.97
CA ALA A 45 6.25 -4.61 -2.17
C ALA A 45 7.52 -4.38 -3.01
N LEU A 46 7.37 -3.69 -4.16
CA LEU A 46 8.46 -3.41 -5.08
C LEU A 46 8.91 -1.94 -4.94
N GLY A 47 10.06 -1.77 -4.32
CA GLY A 47 10.69 -0.47 -4.07
C GLY A 47 10.68 -0.07 -2.60
N GLN A 48 11.78 0.54 -2.19
CA GLN A 48 12.05 0.92 -0.81
C GLN A 48 10.94 1.78 -0.20
N ASN A 49 10.53 2.86 -0.89
CA ASN A 49 9.51 3.76 -0.34
C ASN A 49 8.15 3.06 -0.15
N THR A 50 7.81 2.11 -1.01
CA THR A 50 6.57 1.33 -0.88
C THR A 50 6.59 0.51 0.41
N VAL A 51 7.71 -0.16 0.69
CA VAL A 51 7.88 -0.93 1.94
C VAL A 51 7.83 -0.01 3.15
N GLU A 52 8.58 1.09 3.13
CA GLU A 52 8.63 2.04 4.25
C GLU A 52 7.26 2.63 4.57
N ILE A 53 6.44 2.96 3.56
CA ILE A 53 5.07 3.43 3.76
C ILE A 53 4.21 2.34 4.42
N LEU A 54 4.28 1.10 3.95
CA LEU A 54 3.53 -0.01 4.54
C LEU A 54 3.93 -0.24 6.01
N LEU A 55 5.22 -0.14 6.31
CA LEU A 55 5.71 -0.26 7.70
C LEU A 55 5.25 0.90 8.59
N LEU A 56 5.30 2.14 8.09
CA LEU A 56 4.81 3.32 8.81
C LEU A 56 3.32 3.25 9.11
N LEU A 57 2.54 2.57 8.26
CA LEU A 57 1.11 2.33 8.47
C LEU A 57 0.80 1.11 9.34
N GLY A 58 1.83 0.41 9.84
CA GLY A 58 1.65 -0.78 10.68
C GLY A 58 1.23 -2.04 9.93
N LEU A 59 1.37 -2.07 8.59
CA LEU A 59 0.95 -3.16 7.71
C LEU A 59 2.03 -4.24 7.51
N GLN A 60 2.98 -4.34 8.41
CA GLN A 60 4.09 -5.30 8.31
C GLN A 60 3.62 -6.75 8.13
N LYS A 61 2.51 -7.14 8.77
CA LYS A 61 2.01 -8.52 8.73
C LYS A 61 1.53 -8.93 7.32
N GLN A 62 1.07 -7.96 6.53
CA GLN A 62 0.62 -8.18 5.17
C GLN A 62 1.78 -8.27 4.17
N VAL A 63 2.95 -7.70 4.50
CA VAL A 63 4.11 -7.71 3.60
C VAL A 63 4.84 -9.04 3.71
N VAL A 64 4.62 -9.92 2.73
CA VAL A 64 5.24 -11.25 2.68
C VAL A 64 6.65 -11.24 2.07
N ALA A 65 6.93 -10.26 1.21
CA ALA A 65 8.26 -10.04 0.65
C ALA A 65 8.44 -8.62 0.11
N SER A 66 9.69 -8.25 -0.12
CA SER A 66 10.10 -7.00 -0.73
C SER A 66 11.21 -7.20 -1.76
N ALA A 67 11.36 -6.25 -2.68
CA ALA A 67 12.48 -6.19 -3.62
C ALA A 67 12.75 -4.75 -4.06
N PHE A 68 13.89 -4.51 -4.72
CA PHE A 68 14.33 -3.22 -5.23
C PHE A 68 14.62 -2.21 -4.10
N TRP A 69 15.84 -2.30 -3.57
CA TRP A 69 16.34 -1.48 -2.47
C TRP A 69 17.54 -0.63 -2.90
N PRO A 70 17.34 0.56 -3.48
CA PRO A 70 18.43 1.42 -3.94
C PRO A 70 19.28 2.01 -2.81
N THR A 71 18.73 2.12 -1.61
CA THR A 71 19.42 2.62 -0.41
C THR A 71 19.03 1.84 0.85
N SER A 72 19.60 2.19 1.99
CA SER A 72 19.25 1.58 3.28
C SER A 72 17.85 2.03 3.74
N VAL A 73 17.15 1.14 4.45
CA VAL A 73 15.88 1.46 5.10
C VAL A 73 16.05 2.58 6.14
N LEU A 74 14.99 3.35 6.36
CA LEU A 74 14.95 4.34 7.44
C LEU A 74 15.32 3.70 8.79
N PRO A 75 16.23 4.29 9.59
CA PRO A 75 16.71 3.69 10.83
C PRO A 75 15.61 3.24 11.80
N GLN A 76 14.52 4.03 11.92
CA GLN A 76 13.37 3.71 12.78
C GLN A 76 12.55 2.52 12.30
N LEU A 77 12.70 2.08 11.06
CA LEU A 77 11.99 0.94 10.46
C LEU A 77 12.87 -0.32 10.34
N ALA A 78 14.15 -0.23 10.70
CA ALA A 78 15.13 -1.29 10.47
C ALA A 78 14.72 -2.62 11.14
N GLU A 79 14.27 -2.57 12.39
CA GLU A 79 13.84 -3.78 13.12
C GLU A 79 12.60 -4.44 12.48
N GLN A 80 11.65 -3.64 12.02
CA GLN A 80 10.44 -4.13 11.35
C GLN A 80 10.78 -4.70 9.98
N ASN A 81 11.62 -3.99 9.22
CA ASN A 81 12.07 -4.41 7.90
C ASN A 81 12.88 -5.70 7.93
N ALA A 82 13.70 -5.92 8.96
CA ALA A 82 14.48 -7.15 9.12
C ALA A 82 13.63 -8.43 9.23
N LYS A 83 12.33 -8.30 9.53
CA LYS A 83 11.37 -9.42 9.59
C LYS A 83 10.72 -9.72 8.24
N ILE A 84 10.92 -8.86 7.23
CA ILE A 84 10.38 -9.02 5.88
C ILE A 84 11.43 -9.73 5.01
N LYS A 85 10.99 -10.76 4.28
CA LYS A 85 11.83 -11.44 3.30
C LYS A 85 12.20 -10.48 2.17
N THR A 86 13.49 -10.24 1.94
CA THR A 86 13.99 -9.53 0.76
C THR A 86 14.30 -10.55 -0.33
N LEU A 87 13.64 -10.44 -1.48
CA LEU A 87 13.88 -11.31 -2.64
C LEU A 87 15.21 -10.97 -3.30
N THR A 88 15.42 -9.69 -3.54
CA THR A 88 16.66 -9.12 -4.09
C THR A 88 16.70 -7.62 -3.81
N VAL A 89 17.89 -7.04 -3.76
CA VAL A 89 18.06 -5.58 -3.73
C VAL A 89 17.93 -4.95 -5.12
N GLU A 90 18.07 -5.75 -6.17
CA GLU A 90 17.89 -5.39 -7.57
C GLU A 90 16.44 -5.56 -8.02
N ILE A 91 16.20 -5.40 -9.32
CA ILE A 91 14.90 -5.65 -9.93
C ILE A 91 14.61 -7.17 -9.90
N PRO A 92 13.51 -7.62 -9.28
CA PRO A 92 13.18 -9.04 -9.20
C PRO A 92 12.69 -9.60 -10.54
N SER A 93 12.75 -10.91 -10.72
CA SER A 93 12.00 -11.59 -11.80
C SER A 93 10.51 -11.74 -11.41
N LEU A 94 9.63 -11.81 -12.40
CA LEU A 94 8.21 -12.07 -12.20
C LEU A 94 7.98 -13.39 -11.44
N GLU A 95 8.72 -14.44 -11.78
CA GLU A 95 8.60 -15.75 -11.14
C GLU A 95 8.93 -15.66 -9.64
N SER A 96 9.96 -14.90 -9.26
CA SER A 96 10.33 -14.72 -7.85
C SER A 96 9.25 -13.98 -7.05
N VAL A 97 8.55 -13.04 -7.70
CA VAL A 97 7.41 -12.32 -7.14
C VAL A 97 6.21 -13.25 -6.97
N LEU A 98 5.81 -13.97 -8.03
CA LEU A 98 4.66 -14.87 -8.02
C LEU A 98 4.85 -16.07 -7.11
N ALA A 99 6.09 -16.53 -6.91
CA ALA A 99 6.42 -17.61 -5.98
C ALA A 99 6.07 -17.28 -4.50
N GLN A 100 5.81 -16.01 -4.19
CA GLN A 100 5.34 -15.59 -2.86
C GLN A 100 3.81 -15.68 -2.72
N ASN A 101 3.09 -16.07 -3.79
CA ASN A 101 1.62 -16.09 -3.86
C ASN A 101 0.99 -14.76 -3.40
N PRO A 102 1.35 -13.63 -4.02
CA PRO A 102 0.79 -12.33 -3.66
C PRO A 102 -0.67 -12.24 -4.12
N ASP A 103 -1.46 -11.44 -3.42
CA ASP A 103 -2.75 -10.91 -3.88
C ASP A 103 -2.64 -9.42 -4.26
N PHE A 104 -1.53 -8.76 -3.88
CA PHE A 104 -1.28 -7.37 -4.21
C PHE A 104 0.22 -7.09 -4.40
N VAL A 105 0.55 -6.38 -5.48
CA VAL A 105 1.92 -5.96 -5.81
C VAL A 105 1.95 -4.45 -6.02
N PRO A 106 2.19 -3.64 -4.98
CA PRO A 106 2.48 -2.21 -5.12
C PRO A 106 3.92 -1.99 -5.56
N ALA A 107 4.14 -1.00 -6.44
CA ALA A 107 5.44 -0.64 -6.96
C ALA A 107 5.75 0.86 -6.81
N GLN A 108 7.01 1.16 -6.54
CA GLN A 108 7.50 2.53 -6.45
C GLN A 108 7.53 3.22 -7.81
N LEU A 109 7.88 2.50 -8.87
CA LEU A 109 8.18 3.03 -10.20
C LEU A 109 7.42 2.30 -11.30
N PRO A 110 6.99 2.99 -12.39
CA PRO A 110 6.45 2.34 -13.59
C PRO A 110 7.45 1.36 -14.24
N LEU A 111 8.75 1.56 -14.05
CA LEU A 111 9.79 0.63 -14.49
C LEU A 111 9.62 -0.78 -13.88
N LEU A 112 8.99 -0.89 -12.73
CA LEU A 112 8.74 -2.17 -12.06
C LEU A 112 7.41 -2.78 -12.51
N LEU A 113 6.37 -1.94 -12.71
CA LEU A 113 5.04 -2.35 -13.15
C LEU A 113 4.49 -1.34 -14.17
N GLY A 114 4.43 -1.71 -15.43
CA GLY A 114 3.92 -0.85 -16.49
C GLY A 114 4.11 -1.46 -17.88
N PRO A 115 3.75 -0.76 -18.96
CA PRO A 115 3.83 -1.31 -20.31
C PRO A 115 5.24 -1.78 -20.74
N GLU A 116 6.28 -1.06 -20.27
CA GLU A 116 7.70 -1.37 -20.56
C GLU A 116 8.45 -1.80 -19.29
N SER A 117 7.73 -2.43 -18.36
CA SER A 117 8.32 -2.82 -17.10
C SER A 117 9.29 -3.98 -17.23
N LYS A 118 10.22 -4.06 -16.29
CA LYS A 118 11.20 -5.14 -16.20
C LYS A 118 10.73 -6.30 -15.32
N VAL A 119 9.62 -6.15 -14.59
CA VAL A 119 9.07 -7.20 -13.74
C VAL A 119 7.83 -7.79 -14.38
N ALA A 120 6.77 -6.97 -14.53
CA ALA A 120 5.51 -7.41 -15.10
C ALA A 120 4.71 -6.23 -15.66
N ARG A 121 3.89 -6.46 -16.66
CA ARG A 121 2.79 -5.55 -16.98
C ARG A 121 1.66 -5.79 -15.97
N ARG A 122 0.89 -4.74 -15.69
CA ARG A 122 -0.23 -4.83 -14.74
C ARG A 122 -1.31 -5.81 -15.22
N GLU A 123 -1.52 -5.85 -16.56
CA GLU A 123 -2.43 -6.78 -17.21
C GLU A 123 -2.02 -8.24 -16.97
N ASP A 124 -0.72 -8.54 -16.98
CA ASP A 124 -0.23 -9.90 -16.76
C ASP A 124 -0.49 -10.33 -15.30
N LEU A 125 -0.32 -9.44 -14.34
CA LEU A 125 -0.68 -9.70 -12.94
C LEU A 125 -2.19 -9.92 -12.77
N ALA A 126 -3.02 -9.10 -13.43
CA ALA A 126 -4.46 -9.22 -13.37
C ALA A 126 -4.97 -10.58 -13.89
N THR A 127 -4.32 -11.16 -14.93
CA THR A 127 -4.68 -12.49 -15.47
C THR A 127 -4.53 -13.62 -14.45
N VAL A 128 -3.66 -13.44 -13.45
CA VAL A 128 -3.44 -14.39 -12.35
C VAL A 128 -4.09 -13.96 -11.04
N GLY A 129 -5.00 -12.97 -11.09
CA GLY A 129 -5.77 -12.50 -9.93
C GLY A 129 -4.98 -11.66 -8.93
N VAL A 130 -3.88 -11.06 -9.35
CA VAL A 130 -3.03 -10.21 -8.51
C VAL A 130 -3.32 -8.75 -8.82
N ASN A 131 -3.81 -8.00 -7.84
CA ASN A 131 -3.96 -6.55 -7.96
C ASN A 131 -2.59 -5.85 -7.95
N SER A 132 -2.53 -4.67 -8.58
CA SER A 132 -1.30 -3.92 -8.72
C SER A 132 -1.51 -2.42 -8.48
N TYR A 133 -0.44 -1.72 -8.11
CA TYR A 133 -0.47 -0.27 -7.88
C TYR A 133 0.90 0.34 -8.15
N VAL A 134 0.93 1.49 -8.81
CA VAL A 134 2.16 2.26 -9.01
C VAL A 134 2.06 3.58 -8.27
N SER A 135 3.12 4.00 -7.58
CA SER A 135 3.14 5.29 -6.87
C SER A 135 2.66 6.42 -7.77
N PRO A 136 1.58 7.15 -7.43
CA PRO A 136 0.92 8.11 -8.35
C PRO A 136 1.83 9.27 -8.77
N GLY A 137 2.77 9.65 -7.92
CA GLY A 137 3.79 10.65 -8.22
C GLY A 137 4.68 10.29 -9.41
N MET A 138 4.73 9.01 -9.77
CA MET A 138 5.56 8.45 -10.83
C MET A 138 4.75 8.03 -12.06
N CYS A 139 3.44 8.25 -12.08
CA CYS A 139 2.63 7.97 -13.27
C CYS A 139 3.14 8.78 -14.46
N ALA A 140 3.44 8.12 -15.56
CA ALA A 140 3.77 8.79 -16.82
C ALA A 140 2.54 9.55 -17.32
N THR A 141 2.44 10.84 -17.00
CA THR A 141 1.44 11.71 -17.63
C THR A 141 1.92 12.06 -19.03
N LYS A 142 1.06 11.92 -20.05
CA LYS A 142 1.34 12.37 -21.43
C LYS A 142 1.62 13.89 -21.55
N LYS A 143 1.52 14.62 -20.46
CA LYS A 143 2.01 16.00 -20.26
C LYS A 143 3.15 15.95 -19.25
N ALA A 144 4.34 15.56 -19.72
CA ALA A 144 5.58 15.82 -19.03
C ALA A 144 5.86 17.33 -19.04
N THR A 145 5.17 18.11 -18.23
CA THR A 145 5.67 19.36 -17.74
C THR A 145 6.52 19.01 -16.52
N GLY A 146 7.83 18.93 -16.70
CA GLY A 146 8.92 19.12 -15.74
C GLY A 146 8.86 18.62 -14.29
N ASP A 147 7.74 18.20 -13.77
CA ASP A 147 7.56 17.74 -12.40
C ASP A 147 7.67 16.22 -12.30
N MET A 148 8.89 15.75 -12.17
CA MET A 148 9.18 14.34 -11.85
C MET A 148 8.71 13.96 -10.43
N TYR A 149 8.33 14.94 -9.62
CA TYR A 149 7.74 14.78 -8.30
C TYR A 149 6.29 15.24 -8.35
N GLY A 150 5.38 14.30 -8.50
CA GLY A 150 3.95 14.56 -8.48
C GLY A 150 3.54 15.41 -7.26
N SER A 151 2.52 16.24 -7.43
CA SER A 151 2.02 17.15 -6.40
C SER A 151 1.82 16.45 -5.05
N ARG A 152 1.87 17.21 -3.94
CA ARG A 152 1.56 16.73 -2.59
C ARG A 152 0.25 15.93 -2.54
N GLN A 153 -0.72 16.27 -3.36
CA GLN A 153 -2.00 15.56 -3.49
C GLN A 153 -1.80 14.08 -3.84
N LYS A 154 -0.94 13.74 -4.80
CA LYS A 154 -0.69 12.36 -5.22
C LYS A 154 0.00 11.52 -4.13
N LEU A 155 0.82 12.16 -3.28
CA LEU A 155 1.38 11.48 -2.11
C LEU A 155 0.31 11.13 -1.08
N TRP A 156 -0.64 12.07 -0.86
CA TRP A 156 -1.80 11.83 0.02
C TRP A 156 -2.68 10.70 -0.50
N ASP A 157 -2.92 10.62 -1.82
CA ASP A 157 -3.73 9.57 -2.44
C ASP A 157 -3.14 8.18 -2.20
N MET A 158 -1.80 8.05 -2.27
CA MET A 158 -1.12 6.79 -1.97
C MET A 158 -1.21 6.42 -0.49
N THR A 159 -0.98 7.37 0.40
CA THR A 159 -1.09 7.15 1.84
C THR A 159 -2.53 6.78 2.22
N TRP A 160 -3.50 7.46 1.63
CA TRP A 160 -4.92 7.16 1.82
C TRP A 160 -5.25 5.73 1.38
N LEU A 161 -4.82 5.32 0.17
CA LEU A 161 -5.05 3.96 -0.32
C LEU A 161 -4.51 2.89 0.65
N TYR A 162 -3.28 3.04 1.09
CA TYR A 162 -2.71 2.07 2.03
C TYR A 162 -3.41 2.07 3.39
N GLN A 163 -3.87 3.24 3.85
CA GLN A 163 -4.68 3.32 5.07
C GLN A 163 -6.03 2.61 4.90
N GLU A 164 -6.70 2.78 3.75
CA GLU A 164 -7.97 2.10 3.48
C GLU A 164 -7.80 0.58 3.40
N ILE A 165 -6.76 0.10 2.74
CA ILE A 165 -6.41 -1.33 2.72
C ILE A 165 -6.13 -1.83 4.15
N GLY A 166 -5.40 -1.07 4.97
CA GLY A 166 -5.06 -1.45 6.33
C GLY A 166 -6.23 -1.40 7.32
N ARG A 167 -7.23 -0.52 7.12
CA ARG A 167 -8.42 -0.45 8.00
C ARG A 167 -9.40 -1.61 7.81
N ALA A 168 -9.31 -2.28 6.69
CA ALA A 168 -10.21 -3.37 6.35
C ALA A 168 -9.70 -4.74 6.83
N SER A 169 -8.47 -4.79 7.35
CA SER A 169 -7.82 -5.95 7.97
C SER A 169 -7.89 -5.88 9.50
#